data_a4cb5806398468acd7d42d77fd6d4c59
#
_entry.id   a4cb5806398468acd7d42d77fd6d4c59
#
_cell.length_a   1.000
_cell.length_b   1.000
_cell.length_c   1.000
_cell.angle_alpha   90.00
_cell.angle_beta   90.00
_cell.angle_gamma   90.00
#
_symmetry.space_group_name_H-M   'P 1'
#
loop_
_entity.id
_entity.type
_entity.pdbx_description
1 polymer ?
#
loop_
_entity_poly.entity_id
_entity_poly.type
_entity_poly.pdbx_seq_one_letter_code
_entity_poly.pdbx_strand_id
1 'polypeptide(L)'
;MVMDDLPSRMRQLHAQHAQVADTTEHVRHSSRLGQHTLERIGNTPLIRFERVASELPNVELLGKAEWLNPGGSVKDRAAANIVAEARRQGKLTPGKILLDSTSGNTGIAYAMLGAAQGFPVTLCMPENVSVERKRILHAYGANIIYTDPGEGSDGAIRIARELASKHPDLYCYADQYSNDANWQAHYHGTANEIWQQTEGRITHFVAMLGTSGTFVGTARRLKELNPHINCISLQPDSPFHGIEGAKHMASAIVPKIYDASLADADLGISTEESYAMAKRLAREEGLLLGISAAAAVVGCLQIARGLKKNQPAVFVTILCDSGDKYLSERFWGEE
;
A
#
# COMPACT_ATOMS: atom_id res chain seq x y z
N MET A 1 -9.71 -11.98 -27.21
CA MET A 1 -11.12 -11.63 -26.91
C MET A 1 -11.23 -10.12 -27.00
N VAL A 2 -12.06 -9.67 -27.92
CA VAL A 2 -11.98 -8.34 -28.53
C VAL A 2 -12.25 -7.24 -27.51
N MET A 3 -11.35 -6.25 -27.41
CA MET A 3 -11.46 -5.08 -26.54
C MET A 3 -12.70 -4.20 -26.81
N ASP A 4 -13.33 -4.34 -27.96
CA ASP A 4 -14.44 -3.46 -28.40
C ASP A 4 -15.77 -3.71 -27.68
N ASP A 5 -15.98 -4.86 -27.05
CA ASP A 5 -17.21 -5.20 -26.32
C ASP A 5 -17.12 -4.97 -24.78
N LEU A 6 -15.98 -4.50 -24.31
CA LEU A 6 -15.74 -4.25 -22.90
C LEU A 6 -16.67 -3.17 -22.30
N PRO A 7 -16.91 -2.02 -22.97
CA PRO A 7 -17.79 -0.98 -22.45
C PRO A 7 -19.26 -1.38 -22.33
N SER A 8 -19.77 -2.24 -23.19
CA SER A 8 -21.17 -2.70 -23.13
C SER A 8 -21.40 -3.69 -21.98
N ARG A 9 -20.47 -4.61 -21.75
CA ARG A 9 -20.50 -5.51 -20.58
C ARG A 9 -20.38 -4.75 -19.26
N MET A 10 -19.52 -3.71 -19.21
CA MET A 10 -19.37 -2.85 -18.04
C MET A 10 -20.62 -2.05 -17.72
N ARG A 11 -21.33 -1.54 -18.72
CA ARG A 11 -22.60 -0.85 -18.54
C ARG A 11 -23.70 -1.77 -18.02
N GLN A 12 -23.71 -3.06 -18.42
CA GLN A 12 -24.65 -4.07 -17.89
C GLN A 12 -24.38 -4.41 -16.42
N LEU A 13 -23.11 -4.58 -16.04
CA LEU A 13 -22.72 -4.75 -14.64
C LEU A 13 -23.10 -3.54 -13.80
N HIS A 14 -22.99 -2.35 -14.37
CA HIS A 14 -23.36 -1.11 -13.73
C HIS A 14 -24.88 -1.00 -13.47
N ALA A 15 -25.71 -1.42 -14.43
CA ALA A 15 -27.17 -1.44 -14.27
C ALA A 15 -27.61 -2.39 -13.14
N GLN A 16 -26.90 -3.49 -12.93
CA GLN A 16 -27.16 -4.41 -11.82
C GLN A 16 -26.78 -3.84 -10.44
N HIS A 17 -25.73 -3.02 -10.38
CA HIS A 17 -25.32 -2.36 -9.12
C HIS A 17 -26.14 -1.11 -8.81
N ALA A 18 -26.65 -0.42 -9.81
CA ALA A 18 -27.49 0.77 -9.63
C ALA A 18 -28.86 0.44 -8.99
N GLN A 19 -29.38 -0.77 -9.18
CA GLN A 19 -30.62 -1.20 -8.54
C GLN A 19 -30.49 -1.44 -7.02
N VAL A 20 -29.27 -1.54 -6.48
CA VAL A 20 -29.02 -1.71 -5.04
C VAL A 20 -28.80 -0.35 -4.35
N ALA A 21 -28.54 0.72 -5.10
CA ALA A 21 -28.10 2.01 -4.56
C ALA A 21 -29.23 2.98 -4.16
N ASP A 22 -30.50 2.64 -4.43
CA ASP A 22 -31.63 3.59 -4.25
C ASP A 22 -32.33 3.49 -2.86
N THR A 23 -31.67 2.94 -1.85
CA THR A 23 -32.26 2.84 -0.50
C THR A 23 -31.54 3.65 0.58
N THR A 24 -30.75 4.67 0.24
CA THR A 24 -30.03 5.51 1.20
C THR A 24 -30.45 6.97 1.16
N GLU A 25 -31.74 7.25 1.23
CA GLU A 25 -32.22 8.59 1.61
C GLU A 25 -32.45 8.66 3.13
N HIS A 26 -31.78 9.64 3.74
CA HIS A 26 -32.08 10.25 5.06
C HIS A 26 -32.04 9.34 6.28
N VAL A 27 -30.83 9.00 6.75
CA VAL A 27 -30.66 8.58 8.14
C VAL A 27 -30.13 9.76 8.97
N ARG A 28 -31.00 10.32 9.81
CA ARG A 28 -30.68 11.26 10.89
C ARG A 28 -29.50 10.71 11.71
N HIS A 29 -28.55 11.58 12.10
CA HIS A 29 -27.47 11.27 13.04
C HIS A 29 -28.07 10.89 14.42
N SER A 30 -28.55 9.65 14.54
CA SER A 30 -28.60 8.99 15.83
C SER A 30 -27.21 8.37 16.05
N SER A 31 -26.72 8.39 17.28
CA SER A 31 -25.46 7.73 17.68
C SER A 31 -25.53 6.26 17.30
N ARG A 32 -25.03 5.89 16.13
CA ARG A 32 -24.98 4.50 15.68
C ARG A 32 -23.94 3.78 16.52
N LEU A 33 -24.35 2.66 17.11
CA LEU A 33 -23.41 1.78 17.80
C LEU A 33 -22.51 1.11 16.77
N GLY A 34 -21.24 0.95 17.13
CA GLY A 34 -20.22 0.36 16.27
C GLY A 34 -19.58 1.35 15.28
N GLN A 35 -18.62 0.84 14.52
CA GLN A 35 -17.88 1.61 13.53
C GLN A 35 -18.15 1.08 12.12
N HIS A 36 -18.25 1.99 11.14
CA HIS A 36 -18.25 1.60 9.74
C HIS A 36 -16.85 1.11 9.34
N THR A 37 -16.78 0.16 8.39
CA THR A 37 -15.50 -0.42 7.91
C THR A 37 -14.46 0.65 7.61
N LEU A 38 -14.86 1.77 6.99
CA LEU A 38 -13.93 2.84 6.60
C LEU A 38 -13.36 3.61 7.80
N GLU A 39 -14.07 3.68 8.90
CA GLU A 39 -13.63 4.33 10.15
C GLU A 39 -12.50 3.55 10.83
N ARG A 40 -12.28 2.29 10.40
CA ARG A 40 -11.21 1.43 10.88
C ARG A 40 -9.90 1.60 10.11
N ILE A 41 -9.89 2.40 9.05
CA ILE A 41 -8.66 2.68 8.29
C ILE A 41 -7.80 3.63 9.11
N GLY A 42 -6.55 3.25 9.32
CA GLY A 42 -5.60 4.00 10.14
C GLY A 42 -5.67 3.65 11.63
N ASN A 43 -5.05 4.49 12.47
CA ASN A 43 -4.87 4.27 13.89
C ASN A 43 -4.30 2.88 14.23
N THR A 44 -3.45 2.35 13.37
CA THR A 44 -2.79 1.07 13.55
C THR A 44 -1.75 1.17 14.68
N PRO A 45 -1.50 0.11 15.48
CA PRO A 45 -0.51 0.17 16.53
C PRO A 45 0.93 0.11 16.00
N LEU A 46 1.88 0.51 16.85
CA LEU A 46 3.28 0.13 16.73
C LEU A 46 3.53 -1.19 17.44
N ILE A 47 4.21 -2.10 16.77
CA ILE A 47 4.68 -3.38 17.33
C ILE A 47 6.18 -3.26 17.58
N ARG A 48 6.63 -3.59 18.80
CA ARG A 48 8.06 -3.63 19.14
C ARG A 48 8.64 -4.99 18.78
N PHE A 49 9.77 -5.00 18.11
CA PHE A 49 10.56 -6.20 17.85
C PHE A 49 11.54 -6.43 19.01
N GLU A 50 11.55 -7.63 19.54
CA GLU A 50 12.38 -7.98 20.69
C GLU A 50 13.49 -8.97 20.35
N ARG A 51 13.18 -10.00 19.53
CA ARG A 51 14.09 -11.09 19.24
C ARG A 51 14.99 -10.83 18.04
N VAL A 52 14.43 -10.35 16.95
CA VAL A 52 15.23 -10.05 15.73
C VAL A 52 16.16 -8.85 15.92
N ALA A 53 15.88 -7.98 16.90
CA ALA A 53 16.70 -6.82 17.26
C ALA A 53 17.52 -7.02 18.57
N SER A 54 17.51 -8.21 19.17
CA SER A 54 18.14 -8.47 20.48
C SER A 54 19.64 -8.18 20.55
N GLU A 55 20.33 -8.25 19.42
CA GLU A 55 21.77 -7.91 19.32
C GLU A 55 22.06 -6.40 19.36
N LEU A 56 21.01 -5.56 19.35
CA LEU A 56 21.09 -4.10 19.28
C LEU A 56 20.46 -3.44 20.53
N PRO A 57 21.07 -3.57 21.71
CA PRO A 57 20.45 -3.23 23.00
C PRO A 57 20.12 -1.72 23.16
N ASN A 58 20.71 -0.84 22.34
CA ASN A 58 20.43 0.59 22.37
C ASN A 58 19.44 1.03 21.29
N VAL A 59 18.82 0.09 20.57
CA VAL A 59 17.88 0.35 19.49
C VAL A 59 16.49 -0.16 19.85
N GLU A 60 15.52 0.73 19.88
CA GLU A 60 14.12 0.35 19.86
C GLU A 60 13.67 0.24 18.39
N LEU A 61 13.37 -0.96 17.92
CA LEU A 61 12.84 -1.21 16.58
C LEU A 61 11.34 -1.43 16.65
N LEU A 62 10.59 -0.56 15.96
CA LEU A 62 9.14 -0.54 15.93
C LEU A 62 8.61 -0.71 14.52
N GLY A 63 7.54 -1.48 14.36
CA GLY A 63 6.84 -1.67 13.10
C GLY A 63 5.40 -1.16 13.17
N LYS A 64 5.01 -0.29 12.24
CA LYS A 64 3.63 0.19 12.10
C LYS A 64 2.77 -0.89 11.46
N ALA A 65 1.84 -1.46 12.21
CA ALA A 65 1.09 -2.68 11.87
C ALA A 65 -0.03 -2.44 10.85
N GLU A 66 0.35 -2.14 9.61
CA GLU A 66 -0.58 -1.72 8.55
C GLU A 66 -1.46 -2.86 8.00
N TRP A 67 -1.14 -4.12 8.28
CA TRP A 67 -2.04 -5.26 7.97
C TRP A 67 -3.34 -5.24 8.79
N LEU A 68 -3.42 -4.44 9.86
CA LEU A 68 -4.63 -4.29 10.69
C LEU A 68 -5.67 -3.33 10.10
N ASN A 69 -5.38 -2.68 8.98
CA ASN A 69 -6.38 -1.99 8.21
C ASN A 69 -7.42 -2.99 7.63
N PRO A 70 -8.67 -2.58 7.38
CA PRO A 70 -9.75 -3.48 6.93
C PRO A 70 -9.47 -4.28 5.66
N GLY A 71 -8.80 -3.69 4.66
CA GLY A 71 -8.35 -4.37 3.45
C GLY A 71 -7.02 -5.11 3.63
N GLY A 72 -6.44 -5.07 4.83
CA GLY A 72 -5.26 -5.82 5.23
C GLY A 72 -3.94 -5.24 4.74
N SER A 73 -3.85 -3.92 4.49
CA SER A 73 -2.59 -3.31 4.12
C SER A 73 -2.52 -1.79 4.29
N VAL A 74 -1.30 -1.26 4.19
CA VAL A 74 -1.01 0.18 4.15
C VAL A 74 -1.74 0.92 3.02
N LYS A 75 -2.13 0.22 1.96
CA LYS A 75 -2.77 0.81 0.78
C LYS A 75 -4.19 1.28 1.05
N ASP A 76 -4.85 0.80 2.09
CA ASP A 76 -6.18 1.25 2.50
C ASP A 76 -6.20 2.75 2.75
N ARG A 77 -5.14 3.29 3.35
CA ARG A 77 -5.00 4.73 3.63
C ARG A 77 -4.97 5.55 2.35
N ALA A 78 -4.07 5.21 1.43
CA ALA A 78 -3.93 5.90 0.16
C ALA A 78 -5.21 5.78 -0.67
N ALA A 79 -5.76 4.58 -0.80
CA ALA A 79 -6.98 4.32 -1.56
C ALA A 79 -8.18 5.10 -1.01
N ALA A 80 -8.37 5.12 0.31
CA ALA A 80 -9.46 5.87 0.95
C ALA A 80 -9.35 7.37 0.67
N ASN A 81 -8.14 7.94 0.78
CA ASN A 81 -7.96 9.37 0.52
C ASN A 81 -8.10 9.73 -0.96
N ILE A 82 -7.63 8.88 -1.89
CA ILE A 82 -7.83 9.04 -3.34
C ILE A 82 -9.32 9.01 -3.69
N VAL A 83 -10.08 8.06 -3.15
CA VAL A 83 -11.53 7.97 -3.37
C VAL A 83 -12.27 9.18 -2.80
N ALA A 84 -11.92 9.60 -1.57
CA ALA A 84 -12.53 10.77 -0.95
C ALA A 84 -12.27 12.04 -1.76
N GLU A 85 -11.04 12.24 -2.22
CA GLU A 85 -10.65 13.39 -3.04
C GLU A 85 -11.32 13.36 -4.42
N ALA A 86 -11.41 12.18 -5.07
CA ALA A 86 -12.10 12.04 -6.34
C ALA A 86 -13.59 12.40 -6.24
N ARG A 87 -14.25 12.04 -5.13
CA ARG A 87 -15.63 12.44 -4.85
C ARG A 87 -15.74 13.94 -4.58
N ARG A 88 -14.86 14.50 -3.73
CA ARG A 88 -14.84 15.93 -3.43
C ARG A 88 -14.66 16.78 -4.69
N GLN A 89 -13.85 16.30 -5.64
CA GLN A 89 -13.61 16.96 -6.94
C GLN A 89 -14.73 16.68 -7.99
N GLY A 90 -15.75 15.89 -7.66
CA GLY A 90 -16.79 15.49 -8.61
C GLY A 90 -16.28 14.60 -9.76
N LYS A 91 -15.14 13.92 -9.59
CA LYS A 91 -14.58 13.00 -10.59
C LYS A 91 -15.17 11.59 -10.48
N LEU A 92 -15.42 11.12 -9.26
CA LEU A 92 -16.12 9.86 -8.97
C LEU A 92 -17.57 10.16 -8.62
N THR A 93 -18.39 10.36 -9.65
CA THR A 93 -19.84 10.58 -9.54
C THR A 93 -20.61 9.27 -9.65
N PRO A 94 -21.91 9.24 -9.23
CA PRO A 94 -22.78 8.10 -9.53
C PRO A 94 -22.72 7.75 -11.03
N GLY A 95 -22.58 6.49 -11.34
CA GLY A 95 -22.46 6.04 -12.73
C GLY A 95 -21.03 5.86 -13.24
N LYS A 96 -20.01 6.36 -12.54
CA LYS A 96 -18.61 6.12 -12.91
C LYS A 96 -18.01 4.91 -12.23
N ILE A 97 -17.09 4.27 -12.93
CA ILE A 97 -16.29 3.14 -12.46
C ILE A 97 -14.93 3.67 -12.02
N LEU A 98 -14.50 3.35 -10.81
CA LEU A 98 -13.12 3.60 -10.39
C LEU A 98 -12.19 2.68 -11.18
N LEU A 99 -11.20 3.26 -11.86
CA LEU A 99 -10.19 2.55 -12.64
C LEU A 99 -8.81 2.83 -12.07
N ASP A 100 -8.00 1.79 -11.88
CA ASP A 100 -6.56 1.95 -11.60
C ASP A 100 -5.77 0.73 -12.09
N SER A 101 -4.45 0.88 -12.09
CA SER A 101 -3.49 -0.20 -12.29
C SER A 101 -2.90 -0.63 -10.96
N THR A 102 -2.79 -1.95 -10.76
CA THR A 102 -2.26 -2.48 -9.49
C THR A 102 -1.69 -3.87 -9.68
N SER A 103 -0.68 -4.20 -8.86
CA SER A 103 -0.18 -5.58 -8.71
C SER A 103 -0.70 -6.26 -7.44
N GLY A 104 -1.57 -5.60 -6.64
CA GLY A 104 -2.06 -6.27 -5.44
C GLY A 104 -2.84 -5.39 -4.46
N ASN A 105 -2.21 -4.98 -3.37
CA ASN A 105 -2.88 -4.40 -2.21
C ASN A 105 -3.73 -3.14 -2.49
N THR A 106 -3.31 -2.28 -3.41
CA THR A 106 -4.13 -1.12 -3.78
C THR A 106 -5.44 -1.54 -4.44
N GLY A 107 -5.40 -2.58 -5.28
CA GLY A 107 -6.61 -3.13 -5.88
C GLY A 107 -7.57 -3.70 -4.83
N ILE A 108 -7.04 -4.43 -3.83
CA ILE A 108 -7.82 -4.94 -2.70
C ILE A 108 -8.49 -3.79 -1.94
N ALA A 109 -7.72 -2.72 -1.66
CA ALA A 109 -8.24 -1.54 -0.98
C ALA A 109 -9.37 -0.86 -1.78
N TYR A 110 -9.19 -0.63 -3.09
CA TYR A 110 -10.24 -0.06 -3.94
C TYR A 110 -11.47 -0.98 -4.03
N ALA A 111 -11.27 -2.29 -4.16
CA ALA A 111 -12.36 -3.25 -4.23
C ALA A 111 -13.18 -3.26 -2.92
N MET A 112 -12.51 -3.28 -1.78
CA MET A 112 -13.13 -3.17 -0.44
C MET A 112 -13.92 -1.86 -0.30
N LEU A 113 -13.31 -0.72 -0.71
CA LEU A 113 -13.97 0.59 -0.68
C LEU A 113 -15.19 0.63 -1.61
N GLY A 114 -15.08 0.05 -2.82
CA GLY A 114 -16.18 -0.05 -3.78
C GLY A 114 -17.35 -0.86 -3.23
N ALA A 115 -17.06 -2.01 -2.64
CA ALA A 115 -18.08 -2.85 -1.97
C ALA A 115 -18.73 -2.13 -0.80
N ALA A 116 -17.95 -1.45 0.06
CA ALA A 116 -18.46 -0.77 1.24
C ALA A 116 -19.24 0.52 0.92
N GLN A 117 -18.99 1.16 -0.23
CA GLN A 117 -19.57 2.46 -0.60
C GLN A 117 -20.45 2.42 -1.86
N GLY A 118 -20.66 1.25 -2.46
CA GLY A 118 -21.57 1.05 -3.58
C GLY A 118 -21.13 1.66 -4.91
N PHE A 119 -19.82 1.63 -5.23
CA PHE A 119 -19.33 2.02 -6.54
C PHE A 119 -18.54 0.90 -7.22
N PRO A 120 -18.65 0.72 -8.56
CA PRO A 120 -17.95 -0.31 -9.28
C PRO A 120 -16.46 0.00 -9.41
N VAL A 121 -15.63 -1.06 -9.41
CA VAL A 121 -14.17 -0.99 -9.52
C VAL A 121 -13.70 -1.86 -10.67
N THR A 122 -12.85 -1.31 -11.54
CA THR A 122 -12.11 -2.02 -12.58
C THR A 122 -10.61 -1.86 -12.36
N LEU A 123 -9.87 -2.95 -12.40
CA LEU A 123 -8.44 -2.98 -12.13
C LEU A 123 -7.68 -3.59 -13.31
N CYS A 124 -6.63 -2.89 -13.78
CA CYS A 124 -5.66 -3.46 -14.70
C CYS A 124 -4.52 -4.08 -13.89
N MET A 125 -4.20 -5.36 -14.12
CA MET A 125 -3.16 -6.05 -13.36
C MET A 125 -2.47 -7.15 -14.18
N PRO A 126 -1.17 -7.42 -13.95
CA PRO A 126 -0.46 -8.52 -14.59
C PRO A 126 -1.13 -9.88 -14.29
N GLU A 127 -1.17 -10.76 -15.28
CA GLU A 127 -1.86 -12.04 -15.13
C GLU A 127 -1.18 -12.98 -14.12
N ASN A 128 0.11 -12.82 -13.88
CA ASN A 128 0.89 -13.63 -12.93
C ASN A 128 0.78 -13.24 -11.45
N VAL A 129 -0.13 -12.33 -11.11
CA VAL A 129 -0.43 -11.99 -9.70
C VAL A 129 -0.96 -13.21 -8.95
N SER A 130 -0.63 -13.32 -7.65
CA SER A 130 -0.97 -14.48 -6.81
C SER A 130 -2.47 -14.81 -6.84
N VAL A 131 -2.76 -16.10 -6.69
CA VAL A 131 -4.14 -16.62 -6.74
C VAL A 131 -4.98 -16.10 -5.56
N GLU A 132 -4.34 -15.88 -4.42
CA GLU A 132 -4.98 -15.33 -3.21
C GLU A 132 -5.54 -13.94 -3.49
N ARG A 133 -4.75 -13.07 -4.12
CA ARG A 133 -5.19 -11.70 -4.47
C ARG A 133 -6.34 -11.71 -5.47
N LYS A 134 -6.27 -12.56 -6.50
CA LYS A 134 -7.36 -12.70 -7.47
C LYS A 134 -8.66 -13.12 -6.78
N ARG A 135 -8.59 -14.06 -5.84
CA ARG A 135 -9.76 -14.52 -5.06
C ARG A 135 -10.33 -13.43 -4.19
N ILE A 136 -9.50 -12.64 -3.51
CA ILE A 136 -9.94 -11.51 -2.68
C ILE A 136 -10.65 -10.46 -3.55
N LEU A 137 -10.07 -10.09 -4.69
CA LEU A 137 -10.67 -9.12 -5.61
C LEU A 137 -12.02 -9.58 -6.16
N HIS A 138 -12.13 -10.86 -6.53
CA HIS A 138 -13.40 -11.46 -6.95
C HIS A 138 -14.45 -11.48 -5.82
N ALA A 139 -14.02 -11.77 -4.59
CA ALA A 139 -14.91 -11.76 -3.44
C ALA A 139 -15.52 -10.38 -3.16
N TYR A 140 -14.77 -9.30 -3.40
CA TYR A 140 -15.26 -7.92 -3.33
C TYR A 140 -16.02 -7.47 -4.59
N GLY A 141 -16.11 -8.29 -5.64
CA GLY A 141 -16.84 -7.97 -6.87
C GLY A 141 -16.11 -7.02 -7.82
N ALA A 142 -14.79 -6.88 -7.70
CA ALA A 142 -14.01 -6.07 -8.63
C ALA A 142 -13.92 -6.72 -10.02
N ASN A 143 -14.01 -5.92 -11.08
CA ASN A 143 -13.70 -6.37 -12.43
C ASN A 143 -12.20 -6.26 -12.69
N ILE A 144 -11.61 -7.30 -13.31
CA ILE A 144 -10.17 -7.38 -13.57
C ILE A 144 -9.92 -7.45 -15.07
N ILE A 145 -9.02 -6.60 -15.54
CA ILE A 145 -8.45 -6.63 -16.88
C ILE A 145 -7.01 -7.11 -16.74
N TYR A 146 -6.75 -8.33 -17.17
CA TYR A 146 -5.42 -8.92 -17.13
C TYR A 146 -4.53 -8.33 -18.23
N THR A 147 -3.29 -8.02 -17.85
CA THR A 147 -2.25 -7.49 -18.76
C THR A 147 -1.09 -8.49 -18.86
N ASP A 148 -0.23 -8.28 -19.87
CA ASP A 148 0.92 -9.15 -20.10
C ASP A 148 1.82 -9.22 -18.85
N PRO A 149 2.08 -10.41 -18.30
CA PRO A 149 2.94 -10.59 -17.14
C PRO A 149 4.38 -10.16 -17.38
N GLY A 150 4.88 -10.23 -18.65
CA GLY A 150 6.22 -9.80 -19.02
C GLY A 150 6.42 -8.28 -18.90
N GLU A 151 5.35 -7.50 -18.99
CA GLU A 151 5.39 -6.04 -18.84
C GLU A 151 5.19 -5.56 -17.39
N GLY A 152 4.83 -6.46 -16.49
CA GLY A 152 4.66 -6.20 -15.07
C GLY A 152 3.69 -5.04 -14.77
N SER A 153 3.99 -4.28 -13.71
CA SER A 153 3.16 -3.15 -13.30
C SER A 153 3.11 -2.03 -14.35
N ASP A 154 4.16 -1.86 -15.15
CA ASP A 154 4.24 -0.77 -16.13
C ASP A 154 3.30 -1.02 -17.33
N GLY A 155 3.11 -2.29 -17.74
CA GLY A 155 2.09 -2.67 -18.70
C GLY A 155 0.68 -2.35 -18.21
N ALA A 156 0.38 -2.69 -16.96
CA ALA A 156 -0.90 -2.40 -16.36
C ALA A 156 -1.18 -0.88 -16.29
N ILE A 157 -0.17 -0.06 -15.97
CA ILE A 157 -0.28 1.41 -15.96
C ILE A 157 -0.63 1.93 -17.35
N ARG A 158 0.03 1.42 -18.42
CA ARG A 158 -0.26 1.86 -19.80
C ARG A 158 -1.70 1.55 -20.21
N ILE A 159 -2.16 0.33 -19.94
CA ILE A 159 -3.55 -0.08 -20.26
C ILE A 159 -4.58 0.73 -19.49
N ALA A 160 -4.37 0.97 -18.20
CA ALA A 160 -5.29 1.79 -17.40
C ALA A 160 -5.38 3.24 -17.93
N ARG A 161 -4.26 3.86 -18.30
CA ARG A 161 -4.21 5.19 -18.90
C ARG A 161 -4.92 5.25 -20.26
N GLU A 162 -4.72 4.22 -21.09
CA GLU A 162 -5.39 4.11 -22.38
C GLU A 162 -6.91 4.03 -22.22
N LEU A 163 -7.40 3.16 -21.33
CA LEU A 163 -8.84 3.03 -21.06
C LEU A 163 -9.44 4.31 -20.51
N ALA A 164 -8.77 4.98 -19.57
CA ALA A 164 -9.21 6.25 -19.02
C ALA A 164 -9.31 7.34 -20.07
N SER A 165 -8.34 7.40 -20.99
CA SER A 165 -8.32 8.37 -22.10
C SER A 165 -9.41 8.11 -23.14
N LYS A 166 -9.66 6.83 -23.48
CA LYS A 166 -10.66 6.45 -24.47
C LYS A 166 -12.10 6.57 -23.95
N HIS A 167 -12.31 6.42 -22.66
CA HIS A 167 -13.63 6.37 -22.03
C HIS A 167 -13.71 7.26 -20.78
N PRO A 168 -13.46 8.58 -20.90
CA PRO A 168 -13.44 9.50 -19.75
C PRO A 168 -14.79 9.65 -19.07
N ASP A 169 -15.90 9.39 -19.82
CA ASP A 169 -17.26 9.44 -19.27
C ASP A 169 -17.58 8.23 -18.41
N LEU A 170 -16.93 7.09 -18.66
CA LEU A 170 -17.16 5.84 -17.95
C LEU A 170 -16.25 5.69 -16.72
N TYR A 171 -15.00 6.09 -16.84
CA TYR A 171 -14.00 5.85 -15.82
C TYR A 171 -13.62 7.10 -15.02
N CYS A 172 -13.42 6.89 -13.70
CA CYS A 172 -12.66 7.76 -12.84
C CYS A 172 -11.29 7.12 -12.62
N TYR A 173 -10.26 7.61 -13.30
CA TYR A 173 -8.90 7.08 -13.15
C TYR A 173 -8.27 7.61 -11.87
N ALA A 174 -7.94 6.71 -10.94
CA ALA A 174 -7.39 7.04 -9.63
C ALA A 174 -5.92 7.44 -9.68
N ASP A 175 -5.14 6.83 -10.60
CA ASP A 175 -3.70 7.08 -10.85
C ASP A 175 -2.87 7.20 -9.57
N GLN A 176 -2.81 6.12 -8.80
CA GLN A 176 -2.09 6.09 -7.52
C GLN A 176 -0.62 6.54 -7.61
N TYR A 177 -0.02 6.51 -8.80
CA TYR A 177 1.39 6.87 -9.02
C TYR A 177 1.60 8.38 -9.24
N SER A 178 0.52 9.13 -9.55
CA SER A 178 0.59 10.57 -9.85
C SER A 178 -0.35 11.40 -8.98
N ASN A 179 -1.16 10.77 -8.13
CA ASN A 179 -2.20 11.41 -7.35
C ASN A 179 -1.67 11.83 -5.97
N ASP A 180 -1.63 13.12 -5.72
CA ASP A 180 -1.15 13.68 -4.44
C ASP A 180 -1.94 13.18 -3.23
N ALA A 181 -3.21 12.82 -3.39
CA ALA A 181 -4.01 12.24 -2.31
C ALA A 181 -3.39 10.96 -1.72
N ASN A 182 -2.52 10.27 -2.49
CA ASN A 182 -1.78 9.11 -2.01
C ASN A 182 -0.81 9.51 -0.88
N TRP A 183 0.14 10.41 -1.13
CA TRP A 183 1.09 10.81 -0.10
C TRP A 183 0.45 11.63 1.02
N GLN A 184 -0.59 12.41 0.72
CA GLN A 184 -1.33 13.20 1.71
C GLN A 184 -2.00 12.32 2.77
N ALA A 185 -2.46 11.11 2.43
CA ALA A 185 -2.99 10.15 3.40
C ALA A 185 -1.97 9.81 4.49
N HIS A 186 -0.70 9.69 4.10
CA HIS A 186 0.40 9.38 5.02
C HIS A 186 0.91 10.60 5.77
N TYR A 187 0.88 11.76 5.13
CA TYR A 187 1.23 13.03 5.76
C TYR A 187 0.26 13.39 6.91
N HIS A 188 -1.05 13.29 6.65
CA HIS A 188 -2.07 13.64 7.65
C HIS A 188 -2.36 12.51 8.64
N GLY A 189 -2.17 11.24 8.25
CA GLY A 189 -2.47 10.05 9.05
C GLY A 189 -1.20 9.42 9.64
N THR A 190 -0.52 8.59 8.86
CA THR A 190 0.57 7.70 9.30
C THR A 190 1.66 8.44 10.09
N ALA A 191 2.12 9.59 9.59
CA ALA A 191 3.18 10.36 10.22
C ALA A 191 2.79 10.89 11.60
N ASN A 192 1.58 11.45 11.72
CA ASN A 192 1.08 11.97 12.98
C ASN A 192 0.84 10.86 14.00
N GLU A 193 0.34 9.69 13.55
CA GLU A 193 0.19 8.51 14.41
C GLU A 193 1.56 8.04 14.94
N ILE A 194 2.56 7.91 14.07
CA ILE A 194 3.93 7.54 14.46
C ILE A 194 4.50 8.52 15.46
N TRP A 195 4.39 9.83 15.18
CA TRP A 195 4.88 10.87 16.08
C TRP A 195 4.26 10.79 17.48
N GLN A 196 2.93 10.63 17.54
CA GLN A 196 2.20 10.50 18.80
C GLN A 196 2.55 9.20 19.54
N GLN A 197 2.56 8.07 18.84
CA GLN A 197 2.83 6.75 19.42
C GLN A 197 4.27 6.59 19.92
N THR A 198 5.21 7.32 19.34
CA THR A 198 6.60 7.36 19.81
C THR A 198 6.86 8.49 20.80
N GLU A 199 5.83 9.29 21.13
CA GLU A 199 5.99 10.49 21.99
C GLU A 199 7.08 11.45 21.46
N GLY A 200 7.22 11.54 20.14
CA GLY A 200 8.24 12.31 19.47
C GLY A 200 9.68 11.76 19.59
N ARG A 201 9.87 10.56 20.16
CA ARG A 201 11.20 9.95 20.35
C ARG A 201 11.79 9.30 19.11
N ILE A 202 11.03 9.19 18.02
CA ILE A 202 11.51 8.63 16.77
C ILE A 202 12.77 9.33 16.29
N THR A 203 13.80 8.57 15.92
CA THR A 203 15.08 9.06 15.36
C THR A 203 15.28 8.64 13.90
N HIS A 204 14.71 7.51 13.50
CA HIS A 204 14.85 6.96 12.16
C HIS A 204 13.50 6.48 11.64
N PHE A 205 13.11 6.97 10.47
CA PHE A 205 11.97 6.45 9.71
C PHE A 205 12.49 5.71 8.47
N VAL A 206 12.12 4.45 8.31
CA VAL A 206 12.62 3.59 7.24
C VAL A 206 11.44 2.97 6.50
N ALA A 207 11.36 3.12 5.18
CA ALA A 207 10.26 2.53 4.41
C ALA A 207 10.64 2.12 2.99
N MET A 208 10.07 0.99 2.53
CA MET A 208 10.17 0.51 1.15
C MET A 208 9.44 1.43 0.18
N LEU A 209 10.04 1.67 -0.99
CA LEU A 209 9.44 2.41 -2.09
C LEU A 209 8.64 1.48 -3.01
N GLY A 210 7.35 1.82 -3.22
CA GLY A 210 6.49 1.28 -4.26
C GLY A 210 5.91 2.45 -5.07
N THR A 211 4.71 2.94 -4.73
CA THR A 211 4.21 4.23 -5.26
C THR A 211 4.95 5.44 -4.68
N SER A 212 5.79 5.23 -3.69
CA SER A 212 6.50 6.20 -2.85
C SER A 212 5.63 7.00 -1.86
N GLY A 213 4.31 6.99 -2.00
CA GLY A 213 3.41 7.82 -1.20
C GLY A 213 3.58 7.67 0.31
N THR A 214 3.76 6.43 0.79
CA THR A 214 4.01 6.14 2.22
C THR A 214 5.28 6.84 2.71
N PHE A 215 6.39 6.69 1.97
CA PHE A 215 7.66 7.33 2.32
C PHE A 215 7.54 8.85 2.25
N VAL A 216 7.10 9.39 1.10
CA VAL A 216 7.03 10.84 0.84
C VAL A 216 6.15 11.55 1.87
N GLY A 217 4.93 11.06 2.09
CA GLY A 217 4.00 11.70 3.03
C GLY A 217 4.51 11.64 4.48
N THR A 218 5.00 10.48 4.90
CA THR A 218 5.48 10.29 6.27
C THR A 218 6.78 11.06 6.52
N ALA A 219 7.76 10.96 5.62
CA ALA A 219 9.04 11.65 5.78
C ALA A 219 8.88 13.17 5.79
N ARG A 220 8.07 13.72 4.85
CA ARG A 220 7.77 15.15 4.79
C ARG A 220 7.23 15.66 6.13
N ARG A 221 6.22 15.00 6.67
CA ARG A 221 5.60 15.42 7.93
C ARG A 221 6.52 15.23 9.13
N LEU A 222 7.23 14.11 9.21
CA LEU A 222 8.17 13.88 10.32
C LEU A 222 9.31 14.89 10.33
N LYS A 223 9.86 15.26 9.16
CA LYS A 223 10.90 16.30 9.06
C LYS A 223 10.39 17.71 9.44
N GLU A 224 9.11 18.02 9.18
CA GLU A 224 8.49 19.26 9.67
C GLU A 224 8.35 19.27 11.20
N LEU A 225 8.02 18.11 11.80
CA LEU A 225 7.88 17.98 13.25
C LEU A 225 9.24 17.99 13.96
N ASN A 226 10.24 17.33 13.38
CA ASN A 226 11.62 17.31 13.86
C ASN A 226 12.60 17.08 12.69
N PRO A 227 13.35 18.10 12.25
CA PRO A 227 14.26 18.00 11.11
C PRO A 227 15.47 17.08 11.35
N HIS A 228 15.71 16.64 12.59
CA HIS A 228 16.80 15.70 12.93
C HIS A 228 16.42 14.23 12.74
N ILE A 229 15.18 13.93 12.39
CA ILE A 229 14.78 12.54 12.06
C ILE A 229 15.44 12.13 10.73
N ASN A 230 16.19 11.03 10.78
CA ASN A 230 16.74 10.42 9.57
C ASN A 230 15.63 9.63 8.84
N CYS A 231 15.29 10.04 7.64
CA CYS A 231 14.33 9.36 6.79
C CYS A 231 15.07 8.59 5.69
N ILE A 232 14.96 7.27 5.72
CA ILE A 232 15.70 6.39 4.82
C ILE A 232 14.72 5.66 3.91
N SER A 233 14.88 5.82 2.62
CA SER A 233 14.14 5.05 1.62
C SER A 233 14.84 3.72 1.35
N LEU A 234 14.03 2.69 1.08
CA LEU A 234 14.51 1.38 0.69
C LEU A 234 13.89 1.01 -0.66
N GLN A 235 14.69 0.38 -1.51
CA GLN A 235 14.22 -0.21 -2.76
C GLN A 235 14.88 -1.57 -2.99
N PRO A 236 14.38 -2.42 -3.91
CA PRO A 236 15.11 -3.61 -4.30
C PRO A 236 16.49 -3.26 -4.82
N ASP A 237 17.50 -4.09 -4.56
CA ASP A 237 18.87 -3.91 -5.05
C ASP A 237 19.04 -4.27 -6.54
N SER A 238 18.01 -4.88 -7.14
CA SER A 238 18.00 -5.35 -8.52
C SER A 238 16.68 -5.06 -9.22
N PRO A 239 16.68 -4.81 -10.54
CA PRO A 239 15.46 -4.72 -11.36
C PRO A 239 14.65 -6.02 -11.34
N PHE A 240 15.31 -7.18 -11.27
CA PHE A 240 14.70 -8.50 -11.16
C PHE A 240 14.67 -8.94 -9.69
N HIS A 241 13.58 -8.64 -9.03
CA HIS A 241 13.41 -8.90 -7.60
C HIS A 241 12.07 -9.57 -7.28
N GLY A 242 12.02 -10.30 -6.18
CA GLY A 242 10.82 -10.92 -5.62
C GLY A 242 10.14 -10.11 -4.51
N ILE A 243 10.55 -8.86 -4.26
CA ILE A 243 9.95 -8.01 -3.22
C ILE A 243 8.68 -7.37 -3.78
N GLU A 244 7.57 -8.09 -3.71
CA GLU A 244 6.32 -7.64 -4.27
C GLU A 244 5.82 -6.30 -3.68
N GLY A 245 5.30 -5.45 -4.56
CA GLY A 245 4.81 -4.12 -4.20
C GLY A 245 5.90 -3.05 -4.09
N ALA A 246 7.18 -3.44 -4.12
CA ALA A 246 8.31 -2.52 -4.21
C ALA A 246 8.63 -2.16 -5.68
N LYS A 247 9.36 -1.07 -5.87
CA LYS A 247 9.89 -0.64 -7.18
C LYS A 247 11.38 -0.37 -7.09
N HIS A 248 12.13 -0.89 -8.06
CA HIS A 248 13.50 -0.48 -8.35
C HIS A 248 13.44 0.78 -9.20
N MET A 249 13.70 1.95 -8.59
CA MET A 249 13.39 3.27 -9.19
C MET A 249 14.16 3.54 -10.48
N ALA A 250 15.36 2.99 -10.63
CA ALA A 250 16.19 3.21 -11.83
C ALA A 250 15.66 2.47 -13.07
N SER A 251 14.87 1.40 -12.93
CA SER A 251 14.41 0.57 -14.06
C SER A 251 12.89 0.62 -14.30
N ALA A 252 12.13 1.20 -13.40
CA ALA A 252 10.66 1.27 -13.50
C ALA A 252 10.18 2.69 -13.86
N ILE A 253 8.91 2.81 -14.28
CA ILE A 253 8.26 4.12 -14.38
C ILE A 253 8.25 4.76 -13.00
N VAL A 254 9.02 5.84 -12.84
CA VAL A 254 9.11 6.57 -11.57
C VAL A 254 7.76 7.25 -11.27
N PRO A 255 7.19 7.04 -10.08
CA PRO A 255 5.97 7.72 -9.67
C PRO A 255 6.15 9.25 -9.67
N LYS A 256 5.18 10.00 -10.18
CA LYS A 256 5.27 11.48 -10.19
C LYS A 256 5.28 12.10 -8.80
N ILE A 257 4.70 11.40 -7.82
CA ILE A 257 4.67 11.83 -6.42
C ILE A 257 5.99 11.55 -5.69
N TYR A 258 6.96 10.87 -6.31
CA TYR A 258 8.26 10.58 -5.69
C TYR A 258 9.10 11.85 -5.54
N ASP A 259 9.65 12.04 -4.36
CA ASP A 259 10.55 13.13 -4.00
C ASP A 259 11.78 12.54 -3.30
N ALA A 260 12.85 12.37 -4.07
CA ALA A 260 14.10 11.80 -3.58
C ALA A 260 14.81 12.70 -2.55
N SER A 261 14.53 14.01 -2.55
CA SER A 261 15.17 14.96 -1.63
C SER A 261 14.76 14.78 -0.16
N LEU A 262 13.69 14.04 0.09
CA LEU A 262 13.23 13.73 1.44
C LEU A 262 14.04 12.63 2.12
N ALA A 263 14.78 11.82 1.33
CA ALA A 263 15.59 10.74 1.86
C ALA A 263 16.99 11.24 2.26
N ASP A 264 17.40 10.95 3.50
CA ASP A 264 18.77 11.19 3.97
C ASP A 264 19.72 10.09 3.47
N ALA A 265 19.17 8.91 3.16
CA ALA A 265 19.86 7.80 2.50
C ALA A 265 18.84 6.94 1.74
N ASP A 266 19.32 6.24 0.72
CA ASP A 266 18.57 5.25 -0.05
C ASP A 266 19.36 3.93 -0.10
N LEU A 267 18.75 2.81 0.30
CA LEU A 267 19.41 1.51 0.39
C LEU A 267 18.73 0.49 -0.52
N GLY A 268 19.58 -0.30 -1.22
CA GLY A 268 19.15 -1.51 -1.93
C GLY A 268 18.99 -2.69 -0.98
N ILE A 269 17.88 -3.41 -1.07
CA ILE A 269 17.58 -4.59 -0.24
C ILE A 269 17.45 -5.83 -1.12
N SER A 270 18.14 -6.89 -0.75
CA SER A 270 18.12 -8.15 -1.50
C SER A 270 16.84 -8.93 -1.28
N THR A 271 16.40 -9.63 -2.32
CA THR A 271 15.23 -10.52 -2.25
C THR A 271 15.46 -11.66 -1.26
N GLU A 272 16.64 -12.27 -1.29
CA GLU A 272 17.01 -13.41 -0.45
C GLU A 272 17.02 -13.04 1.03
N GLU A 273 17.61 -11.89 1.38
CA GLU A 273 17.57 -11.40 2.77
C GLU A 273 16.14 -11.12 3.23
N SER A 274 15.30 -10.62 2.32
CA SER A 274 13.88 -10.35 2.61
C SER A 274 13.10 -11.64 2.88
N TYR A 275 13.33 -12.70 2.09
CA TYR A 275 12.74 -14.01 2.30
C TYR A 275 13.20 -14.66 3.61
N ALA A 276 14.51 -14.62 3.87
CA ALA A 276 15.06 -15.11 5.13
C ALA A 276 14.46 -14.38 6.34
N MET A 277 14.34 -13.05 6.24
CA MET A 277 13.74 -12.23 7.30
C MET A 277 12.26 -12.52 7.50
N ALA A 278 11.48 -12.75 6.43
CA ALA A 278 10.08 -13.13 6.55
C ALA A 278 9.90 -14.42 7.36
N LYS A 279 10.74 -15.43 7.13
CA LYS A 279 10.77 -16.66 7.91
C LYS A 279 11.16 -16.41 9.38
N ARG A 280 12.17 -15.57 9.62
CA ARG A 280 12.60 -15.19 10.97
C ARG A 280 11.49 -14.47 11.74
N LEU A 281 10.84 -13.49 11.13
CA LEU A 281 9.74 -12.75 11.76
C LEU A 281 8.60 -13.68 12.17
N ALA A 282 8.24 -14.65 11.32
CA ALA A 282 7.23 -15.63 11.67
C ALA A 282 7.66 -16.53 12.84
N ARG A 283 8.90 -17.03 12.84
CA ARG A 283 9.41 -17.99 13.82
C ARG A 283 9.89 -17.35 15.13
N GLU A 284 10.44 -16.15 15.06
CA GLU A 284 11.06 -15.48 16.21
C GLU A 284 10.11 -14.45 16.86
N GLU A 285 9.31 -13.72 16.10
CA GLU A 285 8.39 -12.69 16.61
C GLU A 285 6.93 -13.13 16.61
N GLY A 286 6.60 -14.26 15.98
CA GLY A 286 5.21 -14.69 15.79
C GLY A 286 4.43 -13.81 14.79
N LEU A 287 5.14 -13.11 13.90
CA LEU A 287 4.58 -12.16 12.96
C LEU A 287 4.69 -12.69 11.54
N LEU A 288 3.59 -13.18 10.98
CA LEU A 288 3.50 -13.57 9.57
C LEU A 288 3.29 -12.34 8.71
N LEU A 289 4.38 -11.81 8.16
CA LEU A 289 4.40 -10.54 7.42
C LEU A 289 4.72 -10.75 5.94
N GLY A 290 4.26 -9.80 5.10
CA GLY A 290 4.57 -9.76 3.69
C GLY A 290 6.06 -9.46 3.42
N ILE A 291 6.51 -9.79 2.20
CA ILE A 291 7.92 -9.72 1.80
C ILE A 291 8.47 -8.29 1.92
N SER A 292 7.70 -7.27 1.52
CA SER A 292 8.13 -5.87 1.61
C SER A 292 8.25 -5.36 3.05
N ALA A 293 7.45 -5.91 3.98
CA ALA A 293 7.58 -5.62 5.41
C ALA A 293 8.86 -6.25 5.98
N ALA A 294 9.17 -7.49 5.59
CA ALA A 294 10.41 -8.16 5.94
C ALA A 294 11.65 -7.41 5.41
N ALA A 295 11.60 -6.98 4.13
CA ALA A 295 12.64 -6.15 3.52
C ALA A 295 12.89 -4.85 4.32
N ALA A 296 11.80 -4.22 4.80
CA ALA A 296 11.91 -3.01 5.59
C ALA A 296 12.58 -3.24 6.95
N VAL A 297 12.35 -4.40 7.58
CA VAL A 297 13.06 -4.80 8.81
C VAL A 297 14.54 -5.09 8.52
N VAL A 298 14.88 -5.74 7.39
CA VAL A 298 16.28 -5.93 6.96
C VAL A 298 16.98 -4.58 6.89
N GLY A 299 16.41 -3.60 6.18
CA GLY A 299 16.98 -2.25 6.06
C GLY A 299 17.18 -1.58 7.42
N CYS A 300 16.20 -1.68 8.33
CA CYS A 300 16.36 -1.15 9.69
C CYS A 300 17.55 -1.77 10.42
N LEU A 301 17.69 -3.10 10.37
CA LEU A 301 18.79 -3.80 11.05
C LEU A 301 20.16 -3.47 10.43
N GLN A 302 20.25 -3.35 9.08
CA GLN A 302 21.49 -2.94 8.41
C GLN A 302 21.93 -1.56 8.85
N ILE A 303 21.00 -0.58 8.90
CA ILE A 303 21.30 0.79 9.34
C ILE A 303 21.68 0.80 10.83
N ALA A 304 20.92 0.10 11.68
CA ALA A 304 21.14 0.09 13.11
C ALA A 304 22.48 -0.51 13.51
N ARG A 305 22.97 -1.53 12.79
CA ARG A 305 24.34 -2.11 12.98
C ARG A 305 25.45 -1.12 12.67
N GLY A 306 25.19 -0.12 11.82
CA GLY A 306 26.13 0.96 11.49
C GLY A 306 26.22 2.06 12.54
N LEU A 307 25.31 2.11 13.52
CA LEU A 307 25.30 3.12 14.58
C LEU A 307 26.42 2.88 15.59
N LYS A 308 26.84 3.96 16.27
CA LYS A 308 27.78 3.86 17.38
C LYS A 308 27.17 3.03 18.53
N LYS A 309 27.95 2.15 19.15
CA LYS A 309 27.50 1.18 20.17
C LYS A 309 26.67 1.77 21.32
N ASN A 310 26.88 3.03 21.67
CA ASN A 310 26.18 3.70 22.79
C ASN A 310 25.20 4.79 22.32
N GLN A 311 24.83 4.80 21.04
CA GLN A 311 23.89 5.77 20.52
C GLN A 311 22.46 5.19 20.62
N PRO A 312 21.60 5.71 21.52
CA PRO A 312 20.22 5.27 21.56
C PRO A 312 19.50 5.71 20.30
N ALA A 313 18.67 4.83 19.73
CA ALA A 313 17.90 5.12 18.55
C ALA A 313 16.52 4.46 18.59
N VAL A 314 15.52 5.17 18.09
CA VAL A 314 14.15 4.66 17.90
C VAL A 314 13.87 4.61 16.40
N PHE A 315 13.81 3.40 15.87
CA PHE A 315 13.49 3.11 14.49
C PHE A 315 12.00 2.84 14.35
N VAL A 316 11.38 3.43 13.35
CA VAL A 316 10.03 3.05 12.94
C VAL A 316 10.03 2.69 11.47
N THR A 317 9.48 1.51 11.18
CA THR A 317 9.24 1.06 9.80
C THR A 317 7.77 0.72 9.57
N ILE A 318 7.41 0.48 8.31
CA ILE A 318 6.04 0.15 7.91
C ILE A 318 5.94 -1.35 7.62
N LEU A 319 5.09 -2.04 8.37
CA LEU A 319 4.74 -3.43 8.12
C LEU A 319 3.53 -3.45 7.20
N CYS A 320 3.81 -3.43 5.90
CA CYS A 320 2.86 -3.06 4.85
C CYS A 320 1.61 -3.94 4.81
N ASP A 321 1.77 -5.26 4.97
CA ASP A 321 0.70 -6.25 4.92
C ASP A 321 1.10 -7.55 5.61
N SER A 322 0.14 -8.50 5.71
CA SER A 322 0.34 -9.84 6.25
C SER A 322 0.91 -10.78 5.19
N GLY A 323 1.58 -11.85 5.65
CA GLY A 323 2.16 -12.91 4.82
C GLY A 323 1.16 -13.90 4.26
N ASP A 324 -0.10 -13.90 4.71
CA ASP A 324 -1.16 -14.78 4.24
C ASP A 324 -1.45 -14.66 2.74
N LYS A 325 -1.17 -13.50 2.15
CA LYS A 325 -1.32 -13.24 0.71
C LYS A 325 -0.21 -13.83 -0.16
N TYR A 326 0.80 -14.45 0.46
CA TYR A 326 2.03 -14.96 -0.16
C TYR A 326 2.31 -16.43 0.17
N LEU A 327 1.35 -17.15 0.78
CA LEU A 327 1.58 -18.53 1.24
C LEU A 327 1.82 -19.51 0.09
N SER A 328 1.39 -19.18 -1.13
CA SER A 328 1.71 -19.96 -2.34
C SER A 328 3.11 -19.70 -2.89
N GLU A 329 3.85 -18.71 -2.36
CA GLU A 329 5.20 -18.43 -2.80
C GLU A 329 6.19 -19.52 -2.37
N ARG A 330 7.09 -19.91 -3.29
CA ARG A 330 7.99 -21.04 -3.11
C ARG A 330 8.94 -20.88 -1.91
N PHE A 331 9.37 -19.66 -1.63
CA PHE A 331 10.35 -19.42 -0.56
C PHE A 331 9.90 -19.91 0.82
N TRP A 332 8.60 -20.09 1.07
CA TRP A 332 8.11 -20.64 2.34
C TRP A 332 8.43 -22.12 2.52
N GLY A 333 8.49 -22.88 1.42
CA GLY A 333 8.75 -24.32 1.44
C GLY A 333 10.21 -24.73 1.29
N GLU A 334 11.11 -23.78 1.02
CA GLU A 334 12.55 -24.04 0.90
C GLU A 334 13.22 -23.89 2.27
N GLU A 335 13.84 -24.97 2.78
CA GLU A 335 14.68 -24.94 3.98
C GLU A 335 16.10 -24.52 3.65
#